data_255a9beea3adab73e7ba45166c3eef58
#
_entry.id   255a9beea3adab73e7ba45166c3eef58
#
_cell.length_a   1.000
_cell.length_b   1.000
_cell.length_c   1.000
_cell.angle_alpha   90.00
_cell.angle_beta   90.00
_cell.angle_gamma   90.00
#
_symmetry.space_group_name_H-M   'P 1'
#
loop_
_entity.id
_entity.type
_entity.pdbx_description
1 polymer ?
#
loop_
_entity_poly.entity_id
_entity_poly.type
_entity_poly.pdbx_seq_one_letter_code
_entity_poly.pdbx_strand_id
1 'polypeptide(L)'
;MEYRITEKAAFTVVGFGKRFNSETSYTEIPKFWDEYYNGEGCKGMNGMFGACVDCDGESFDYYIADIYLPWQEVPEGYKVVSFDAGEWAVFPWHGECPEALQSVNTYVWNEWLPGTKEYKLRANYNLEVYLSDTEGEIWLPIEKV
;
A
#
# COMPACT_ATOMS: atom_id res chain seq x y z
N MET A 1 -13.78 -14.08 3.77
CA MET A 1 -13.11 -13.20 2.78
C MET A 1 -11.92 -13.92 2.18
N GLU A 2 -11.77 -13.81 0.89
CA GLU A 2 -10.72 -14.50 0.16
C GLU A 2 -9.36 -13.88 0.40
N TYR A 3 -8.34 -14.72 0.53
CA TYR A 3 -6.95 -14.29 0.58
C TYR A 3 -6.02 -15.44 0.16
N ARG A 4 -4.77 -15.09 -0.15
CA ARG A 4 -3.75 -16.09 -0.42
C ARG A 4 -2.42 -15.70 0.22
N ILE A 5 -1.59 -16.68 0.51
CA ILE A 5 -0.23 -16.46 1.00
C ILE A 5 0.72 -16.70 -0.17
N THR A 6 1.61 -15.75 -0.42
CA THR A 6 2.57 -15.85 -1.51
C THR A 6 3.94 -15.35 -1.08
N GLU A 7 4.98 -15.95 -1.59
CA GLU A 7 6.35 -15.50 -1.36
C GLU A 7 6.78 -14.57 -2.50
N LYS A 8 7.44 -13.47 -2.15
CA LYS A 8 7.93 -12.51 -3.14
C LYS A 8 9.39 -12.19 -2.86
N ALA A 9 10.15 -11.99 -3.94
CA ALA A 9 11.50 -11.45 -3.86
C ALA A 9 11.46 -9.99 -3.39
N ALA A 10 12.58 -9.49 -2.90
CA ALA A 10 12.71 -8.07 -2.58
C ALA A 10 12.42 -7.22 -3.82
N PHE A 11 11.74 -6.09 -3.64
CA PHE A 11 11.44 -5.18 -4.72
C PHE A 11 11.48 -3.74 -4.24
N THR A 12 11.53 -2.81 -5.20
CA THR A 12 11.67 -1.39 -4.91
C THR A 12 10.63 -0.61 -5.71
N VAL A 13 10.08 0.41 -5.08
CA VAL A 13 9.14 1.33 -5.72
C VAL A 13 9.68 2.75 -5.65
N VAL A 14 9.17 3.63 -6.51
CA VAL A 14 9.46 5.06 -6.49
C VAL A 14 8.14 5.80 -6.38
N GLY A 15 8.06 6.74 -5.47
CA GLY A 15 6.79 7.39 -5.19
C GLY A 15 6.88 8.78 -4.61
N PHE A 16 5.72 9.43 -4.63
CA PHE A 16 5.48 10.76 -4.04
C PHE A 16 4.61 10.57 -2.81
N GLY A 17 5.07 11.05 -1.67
CA GLY A 17 4.39 10.73 -0.42
C GLY A 17 4.36 11.84 0.60
N LYS A 18 3.56 11.62 1.64
CA LYS A 18 3.54 12.43 2.84
C LYS A 18 3.04 11.60 4.02
N ARG A 19 3.17 12.16 5.22
CA ARG A 19 2.76 11.48 6.44
C ARG A 19 1.29 11.71 6.74
N PHE A 20 0.61 10.65 7.16
CA PHE A 20 -0.81 10.67 7.52
C PHE A 20 -1.02 10.12 8.92
N ASN A 21 -2.10 10.59 9.56
CA ASN A 21 -2.57 10.06 10.83
C ASN A 21 -3.60 8.96 10.54
N SER A 22 -3.51 7.84 11.25
CA SER A 22 -4.40 6.69 11.03
C SER A 22 -5.88 7.01 11.25
N GLU A 23 -6.20 7.94 12.16
CA GLU A 23 -7.59 8.31 12.45
C GLU A 23 -8.26 9.04 11.29
N THR A 24 -7.50 9.79 10.51
CA THR A 24 -8.04 10.63 9.42
C THR A 24 -7.69 10.12 8.03
N SER A 25 -6.88 9.07 7.94
CA SER A 25 -6.34 8.59 6.66
C SER A 25 -7.41 8.21 5.64
N TYR A 26 -8.52 7.59 6.06
CA TYR A 26 -9.58 7.19 5.15
C TYR A 26 -10.27 8.38 4.46
N THR A 27 -10.20 9.55 5.03
CA THR A 27 -10.70 10.79 4.43
C THR A 27 -9.62 11.53 3.66
N GLU A 28 -8.40 11.56 4.18
CA GLU A 28 -7.32 12.37 3.62
C GLU A 28 -6.56 11.70 2.46
N ILE A 29 -6.40 10.37 2.48
CA ILE A 29 -5.70 9.67 1.41
C ILE A 29 -6.41 9.81 0.05
N PRO A 30 -7.74 9.65 -0.05
CA PRO A 30 -8.42 9.90 -1.32
C PRO A 30 -8.21 11.32 -1.86
N LYS A 31 -8.16 12.31 -0.98
CA LYS A 31 -7.88 13.71 -1.37
C LYS A 31 -6.45 13.84 -1.89
N PHE A 32 -5.50 13.14 -1.28
CA PHE A 32 -4.11 13.13 -1.72
C PHE A 32 -3.98 12.55 -3.13
N TRP A 33 -4.70 11.48 -3.45
CA TRP A 33 -4.75 10.92 -4.80
C TRP A 33 -5.32 11.91 -5.81
N ASP A 34 -6.39 12.62 -5.45
CA ASP A 34 -6.98 13.64 -6.32
C ASP A 34 -6.00 14.78 -6.59
N GLU A 35 -5.32 15.26 -5.55
CA GLU A 35 -4.30 16.30 -5.69
C GLU A 35 -3.15 15.83 -6.57
N TYR A 36 -2.73 14.58 -6.44
CA TYR A 36 -1.65 14.00 -7.23
C TYR A 36 -1.99 13.99 -8.71
N TYR A 37 -3.18 13.51 -9.08
CA TYR A 37 -3.60 13.41 -10.48
C TYR A 37 -3.94 14.77 -11.10
N ASN A 38 -4.45 15.70 -10.32
CA ASN A 38 -4.87 17.03 -10.83
C ASN A 38 -3.77 18.08 -10.74
N GLY A 39 -2.65 17.79 -10.06
CA GLY A 39 -1.54 18.71 -9.88
C GLY A 39 -0.34 18.38 -10.76
N GLU A 40 0.77 19.01 -10.46
CA GLU A 40 2.05 18.78 -11.13
C GLU A 40 2.79 17.55 -10.61
N GLY A 41 2.23 16.86 -9.62
CA GLY A 41 2.86 15.71 -9.00
C GLY A 41 2.94 14.45 -9.85
N CYS A 42 2.06 14.32 -10.82
CA CYS A 42 1.90 13.08 -11.59
C CYS A 42 2.97 12.80 -12.66
N LYS A 43 4.02 13.44 -12.72
CA LYS A 43 5.23 13.35 -13.61
C LYS A 43 5.40 12.06 -14.44
N GLY A 44 4.33 11.60 -15.11
CA GLY A 44 4.35 10.41 -15.98
C GLY A 44 4.21 9.09 -15.23
N MET A 45 3.98 9.11 -13.94
CA MET A 45 3.77 7.90 -13.15
C MET A 45 2.30 7.59 -12.99
N ASN A 46 1.96 6.30 -13.07
CA ASN A 46 0.56 5.85 -13.05
C ASN A 46 -0.02 5.68 -11.64
N GLY A 47 0.84 5.44 -10.64
CA GLY A 47 0.37 5.21 -9.28
C GLY A 47 -0.25 3.82 -9.11
N MET A 48 0.49 2.78 -9.43
CA MET A 48 0.02 1.40 -9.28
C MET A 48 -0.10 1.00 -7.81
N PHE A 49 0.68 1.60 -6.92
CA PHE A 49 0.75 1.25 -5.51
C PHE A 49 0.41 2.43 -4.61
N GLY A 50 -0.25 2.12 -3.48
CA GLY A 50 -0.23 2.96 -2.32
C GLY A 50 0.63 2.27 -1.27
N ALA A 51 1.81 2.80 -0.99
CA ALA A 51 2.75 2.17 -0.06
C ALA A 51 2.72 2.86 1.29
N CYS A 52 2.33 2.11 2.33
CA CYS A 52 2.34 2.58 3.71
C CYS A 52 3.61 2.08 4.37
N VAL A 53 4.46 2.98 4.84
CA VAL A 53 5.74 2.63 5.45
C VAL A 53 5.95 3.40 6.75
N ASP A 54 6.89 2.93 7.56
CA ASP A 54 7.21 3.52 8.86
C ASP A 54 5.97 3.70 9.73
N CYS A 55 5.12 2.67 9.76
CA CYS A 55 3.90 2.66 10.54
C CYS A 55 4.24 2.49 12.02
N ASP A 56 3.75 3.40 12.85
CA ASP A 56 3.99 3.38 14.30
C ASP A 56 2.72 3.10 15.14
N GLY A 57 1.62 2.73 14.48
CA GLY A 57 0.32 2.50 15.12
C GLY A 57 -0.57 3.74 15.16
N GLU A 58 -0.02 4.92 15.05
CA GLU A 58 -0.77 6.19 15.06
C GLU A 58 -0.67 6.93 13.72
N SER A 59 0.47 6.81 13.06
CA SER A 59 0.73 7.46 11.77
C SER A 59 1.62 6.61 10.88
N PHE A 60 1.74 7.03 9.63
CA PHE A 60 2.56 6.34 8.64
C PHE A 60 2.86 7.27 7.47
N ASP A 61 3.94 6.95 6.75
CA ASP A 61 4.23 7.61 5.47
C ASP A 61 3.52 6.84 4.37
N TYR A 62 2.79 7.56 3.51
CA TYR A 62 2.05 6.97 2.40
C TYR A 62 2.59 7.53 1.09
N TYR A 63 2.95 6.63 0.17
CA TYR A 63 3.50 6.99 -1.14
C TYR A 63 2.57 6.50 -2.24
N ILE A 64 2.25 7.40 -3.18
CA ILE A 64 1.68 7.01 -4.47
C ILE A 64 2.87 6.62 -5.33
N ALA A 65 2.95 5.35 -5.72
CA ALA A 65 4.19 4.78 -6.22
C ALA A 65 4.01 3.84 -7.41
N ASP A 66 5.10 3.61 -8.11
CA ASP A 66 5.21 2.61 -9.17
C ASP A 66 6.49 1.79 -8.97
N ILE A 67 6.65 0.69 -9.69
CA ILE A 67 7.87 -0.11 -9.63
C ILE A 67 9.05 0.76 -10.07
N TYR A 68 10.10 0.74 -9.28
CA TYR A 68 11.34 1.44 -9.61
C TYR A 68 12.20 0.60 -10.55
N LEU A 69 12.62 1.21 -11.63
CA LEU A 69 13.54 0.60 -12.59
C LEU A 69 14.93 1.21 -12.40
N PRO A 70 16.00 0.41 -12.30
CA PRO A 70 17.34 0.91 -11.94
C PRO A 70 17.89 2.00 -12.89
N TRP A 71 17.41 2.05 -14.12
CA TRP A 71 17.84 3.07 -15.10
C TRP A 71 16.93 4.30 -15.13
N GLN A 72 15.91 4.34 -14.29
CA GLN A 72 14.92 5.40 -14.25
C GLN A 72 15.45 6.58 -13.43
N GLU A 73 15.27 7.79 -13.93
CA GLU A 73 15.52 9.00 -13.14
C GLU A 73 14.40 9.17 -12.12
N VAL A 74 14.81 9.54 -10.89
CA VAL A 74 13.84 9.82 -9.82
C VAL A 74 13.49 11.31 -9.90
N PRO A 75 12.20 11.66 -10.18
CA PRO A 75 11.79 13.06 -10.23
C PRO A 75 12.02 13.76 -8.89
N GLU A 76 12.23 15.07 -8.93
CA GLU A 76 12.37 15.86 -7.71
C GLU A 76 11.15 15.70 -6.81
N GLY A 77 11.38 15.50 -5.52
CA GLY A 77 10.31 15.30 -4.54
C GLY A 77 9.85 13.85 -4.40
N TYR A 78 10.31 12.96 -5.26
CA TYR A 78 10.00 11.52 -5.18
C TYR A 78 11.06 10.79 -4.40
N LYS A 79 10.68 9.66 -3.80
CA LYS A 79 11.59 8.80 -3.03
C LYS A 79 11.53 7.37 -3.51
N VAL A 80 12.65 6.68 -3.35
CA VAL A 80 12.77 5.24 -3.63
C VAL A 80 12.61 4.50 -2.32
N VAL A 81 11.71 3.51 -2.29
CA VAL A 81 11.40 2.72 -1.10
C VAL A 81 11.55 1.24 -1.43
N SER A 82 12.27 0.51 -0.60
CA SER A 82 12.55 -0.91 -0.81
C SER A 82 11.80 -1.78 0.19
N PHE A 83 11.38 -2.96 -0.26
CA PHE A 83 10.70 -3.95 0.55
C PHE A 83 11.47 -5.26 0.50
N ASP A 84 11.60 -5.89 1.67
CA ASP A 84 12.37 -7.12 1.80
C ASP A 84 11.63 -8.33 1.21
N ALA A 85 12.39 -9.32 0.77
CA ALA A 85 11.83 -10.59 0.37
C ALA A 85 11.14 -11.27 1.55
N GLY A 86 10.08 -12.00 1.28
CA GLY A 86 9.36 -12.76 2.30
C GLY A 86 7.94 -13.10 1.89
N GLU A 87 7.18 -13.60 2.84
CA GLU A 87 5.79 -13.96 2.62
C GLU A 87 4.86 -12.78 2.77
N TRP A 88 3.82 -12.77 1.95
CA TRP A 88 2.77 -11.76 1.96
C TRP A 88 1.41 -12.43 2.01
N ALA A 89 0.50 -11.87 2.80
CA ALA A 89 -0.92 -12.19 2.69
C ALA A 89 -1.53 -11.21 1.70
N VAL A 90 -2.20 -11.71 0.69
CA VAL A 90 -2.76 -10.91 -0.41
C VAL A 90 -4.27 -11.02 -0.36
N PHE A 91 -4.93 -9.88 -0.21
CA PHE A 91 -6.38 -9.78 -0.09
C PHE A 91 -6.93 -8.99 -1.28
N PRO A 92 -7.70 -9.64 -2.18
CA PRO A 92 -8.28 -8.92 -3.31
C PRO A 92 -9.42 -8.02 -2.87
N TRP A 93 -9.59 -6.89 -3.57
CA TRP A 93 -10.75 -6.05 -3.43
C TRP A 93 -11.38 -5.81 -4.79
N HIS A 94 -12.73 -5.67 -4.81
CA HIS A 94 -13.52 -5.46 -6.01
C HIS A 94 -14.56 -4.39 -5.72
N GLY A 95 -14.75 -3.46 -6.64
CA GLY A 95 -15.71 -2.39 -6.52
C GLY A 95 -15.09 -1.01 -6.63
N GLU A 96 -15.90 0.02 -6.43
CA GLU A 96 -15.44 1.39 -6.55
C GLU A 96 -14.57 1.82 -5.38
N CYS A 97 -13.51 2.54 -5.69
CA CYS A 97 -12.64 3.16 -4.70
C CYS A 97 -13.17 4.53 -4.27
N PRO A 98 -12.98 4.94 -3.01
CA PRO A 98 -12.15 4.25 -2.02
C PRO A 98 -12.87 3.16 -1.20
N GLU A 99 -14.19 3.03 -1.32
CA GLU A 99 -15.01 2.21 -0.43
C GLU A 99 -14.63 0.73 -0.47
N ALA A 100 -14.40 0.17 -1.65
CA ALA A 100 -14.07 -1.24 -1.81
C ALA A 100 -12.74 -1.58 -1.13
N LEU A 101 -11.72 -0.77 -1.37
CA LEU A 101 -10.41 -0.94 -0.76
C LEU A 101 -10.47 -0.76 0.76
N GLN A 102 -11.14 0.29 1.22
CA GLN A 102 -11.25 0.59 2.65
C GLN A 102 -11.98 -0.51 3.42
N SER A 103 -13.00 -1.11 2.80
CA SER A 103 -13.74 -2.22 3.38
C SER A 103 -12.83 -3.43 3.62
N VAL A 104 -12.04 -3.80 2.64
CA VAL A 104 -11.10 -4.93 2.76
C VAL A 104 -10.00 -4.59 3.77
N ASN A 105 -9.47 -3.40 3.71
CA ASN A 105 -8.43 -2.96 4.64
C ASN A 105 -8.92 -3.01 6.10
N THR A 106 -10.14 -2.56 6.35
CA THR A 106 -10.75 -2.62 7.67
C THR A 106 -10.87 -4.08 8.17
N TYR A 107 -11.31 -4.98 7.30
CA TYR A 107 -11.39 -6.39 7.62
C TYR A 107 -10.02 -6.96 7.98
N VAL A 108 -9.00 -6.68 7.18
CA VAL A 108 -7.63 -7.19 7.40
C VAL A 108 -7.11 -6.79 8.77
N TRP A 109 -7.19 -5.52 9.10
CA TRP A 109 -6.62 -5.00 10.35
C TRP A 109 -7.45 -5.30 11.58
N ASN A 110 -8.78 -5.32 11.46
CA ASN A 110 -9.67 -5.47 12.61
C ASN A 110 -10.11 -6.90 12.88
N GLU A 111 -10.12 -7.75 11.86
CA GLU A 111 -10.62 -9.11 11.99
C GLU A 111 -9.59 -10.18 11.62
N TRP A 112 -9.00 -10.08 10.42
CA TRP A 112 -8.10 -11.14 9.97
C TRP A 112 -6.82 -11.21 10.80
N LEU A 113 -6.11 -10.12 10.93
CA LEU A 113 -4.83 -10.09 11.63
C LEU A 113 -4.96 -10.47 13.12
N PRO A 114 -5.92 -9.88 13.87
CA PRO A 114 -6.11 -10.30 15.26
C PRO A 114 -6.59 -11.74 15.41
N GLY A 115 -7.30 -12.27 14.41
CA GLY A 115 -7.89 -13.60 14.46
C GLY A 115 -6.99 -14.73 13.98
N THR A 116 -5.96 -14.44 13.20
CA THR A 116 -5.06 -15.51 12.72
C THR A 116 -4.11 -15.97 13.80
N LYS A 117 -3.93 -17.29 13.90
CA LYS A 117 -3.03 -17.92 14.86
C LYS A 117 -1.74 -18.42 14.21
N GLU A 118 -1.69 -18.41 12.90
CA GLU A 118 -0.57 -18.94 12.12
C GLU A 118 0.45 -17.87 11.74
N TYR A 119 0.01 -16.62 11.59
CA TYR A 119 0.82 -15.54 11.03
C TYR A 119 0.83 -14.30 11.91
N LYS A 120 1.91 -13.54 11.78
CA LYS A 120 2.05 -12.23 12.41
C LYS A 120 2.72 -11.29 11.40
N LEU A 121 2.66 -9.99 11.66
CA LEU A 121 3.40 -9.02 10.85
C LEU A 121 4.89 -9.23 11.02
N ARG A 122 5.64 -9.20 9.90
CA ARG A 122 7.11 -9.25 9.93
C ARG A 122 7.76 -7.88 9.73
N ALA A 123 6.96 -6.86 9.45
CA ALA A 123 7.48 -5.52 9.17
C ALA A 123 6.40 -4.46 9.41
N ASN A 124 6.81 -3.20 9.41
CA ASN A 124 5.94 -2.05 9.67
C ASN A 124 5.52 -1.33 8.39
N TYR A 125 5.28 -2.07 7.32
CA TYR A 125 4.79 -1.53 6.05
C TYR A 125 3.70 -2.43 5.47
N ASN A 126 2.93 -1.90 4.54
CA ASN A 126 1.98 -2.65 3.74
C ASN A 126 1.72 -1.91 2.42
N LEU A 127 1.10 -2.60 1.47
CA LEU A 127 0.82 -1.99 0.17
C LEU A 127 -0.63 -2.19 -0.23
N GLU A 128 -1.15 -1.16 -0.89
CA GLU A 128 -2.37 -1.22 -1.68
C GLU A 128 -1.95 -1.34 -3.14
N VAL A 129 -2.53 -2.27 -3.87
CA VAL A 129 -2.20 -2.49 -5.29
C VAL A 129 -3.44 -2.21 -6.12
N TYR A 130 -3.30 -1.37 -7.15
CA TYR A 130 -4.39 -0.99 -8.03
C TYR A 130 -4.18 -1.66 -9.38
N LEU A 131 -5.02 -2.64 -9.70
CA LEU A 131 -4.95 -3.37 -10.97
C LEU A 131 -5.83 -2.72 -12.03
N SER A 132 -6.93 -2.10 -11.59
CA SER A 132 -7.84 -1.31 -12.41
C SER A 132 -8.61 -0.35 -11.51
N ASP A 133 -9.56 0.42 -12.07
CA ASP A 133 -10.40 1.33 -11.28
C ASP A 133 -11.28 0.59 -10.26
N THR A 134 -11.55 -0.69 -10.50
CA THR A 134 -12.49 -1.48 -9.69
C THR A 134 -11.90 -2.77 -9.14
N GLU A 135 -10.62 -3.00 -9.33
CA GLU A 135 -9.97 -4.21 -8.83
C GLU A 135 -8.55 -3.93 -8.34
N GLY A 136 -8.17 -4.62 -7.28
CA GLY A 136 -6.83 -4.53 -6.75
C GLY A 136 -6.61 -5.49 -5.61
N GLU A 137 -5.56 -5.26 -4.86
CA GLU A 137 -5.16 -6.13 -3.76
C GLU A 137 -4.60 -5.30 -2.61
N ILE A 138 -4.66 -5.87 -1.41
CA ILE A 138 -3.91 -5.37 -0.25
C ILE A 138 -2.85 -6.41 0.07
N TRP A 139 -1.61 -5.99 0.18
CA TRP A 139 -0.48 -6.85 0.51
C TRP A 139 0.00 -6.57 1.92
N LEU A 140 -0.06 -7.57 2.78
CA LEU A 140 0.36 -7.48 4.18
C LEU A 140 1.59 -8.37 4.38
N PRO A 141 2.72 -7.82 4.85
CA PRO A 141 3.93 -8.62 5.08
C PRO A 141 3.74 -9.48 6.33
N ILE A 142 3.89 -10.78 6.16
CA ILE A 142 3.64 -11.73 7.25
C ILE A 142 4.79 -12.71 7.41
N GLU A 143 4.81 -13.36 8.57
CA GLU A 143 5.66 -14.51 8.84
C GLU A 143 4.92 -15.44 9.79
N LYS A 144 5.34 -16.69 9.86
CA LYS A 144 4.74 -17.63 10.79
C LYS A 144 5.08 -17.27 12.24
N VAL A 145 4.11 -17.46 13.10
CA VAL A 145 4.26 -17.25 14.54
C VAL A 145 5.28 -18.22 15.14
#